data_8b26c59e9dd965567f9780c2824e1665
#
_entry.id   8b26c59e9dd965567f9780c2824e1665
#
_cell.length_a   1.000
_cell.length_b   1.000
_cell.length_c   1.000
_cell.angle_alpha   90.00
_cell.angle_beta   90.00
_cell.angle_gamma   90.00
#
_symmetry.space_group_name_H-M   'P 1'
#
loop_
_entity.id
_entity.type
_entity.pdbx_description
1 polymer ?
#
loop_
_entity_poly.entity_id
_entity_poly.type
_entity_poly.pdbx_seq_one_letter_code
_entity_poly.pdbx_strand_id
1 'polypeptide(L)'
;CCGVYATLVDRIVPGFPRKEIKDIQQKICYEDNLVVQAEIFHLWVIEAPKEIAEEFPADKAGLHVLFVPSEEPYHERKVTLLNGPHTVLSPVAFLSGINIVRDACKDPVIGKYIHKVQFEELMETLNLPKDELQKFASDVLERFMNPFVDHQVTSIMLNSFPKYQTRDLPGVKTYLERKGELPQGLVFGLAAIITYYKGGKREDGTEIVPNDSQEIMDLLKNLWATGDTQKVTDGVLSATQIWGEDLNNIAGLNALVKKDLDLIQEKGMLEAVKTIL
;
A
#
# COMPACT_ATOMS: atom_id res chain seq x y z
N CYS A 1 -27.55 -0.45 27.69
CA CYS A 1 -26.13 -0.76 27.48
C CYS A 1 -25.83 -0.66 25.97
N CYS A 2 -24.70 -0.04 25.63
CA CYS A 2 -24.26 -0.01 24.22
C CYS A 2 -23.27 -1.16 23.99
N GLY A 3 -23.46 -1.93 22.92
CA GLY A 3 -22.45 -2.87 22.40
C GLY A 3 -21.46 -2.12 21.50
N VAL A 4 -20.18 -2.48 21.58
CA VAL A 4 -19.13 -1.99 20.67
C VAL A 4 -18.56 -3.20 19.94
N TYR A 5 -18.54 -3.14 18.63
CA TYR A 5 -18.14 -4.25 17.78
C TYR A 5 -17.03 -3.82 16.83
N ALA A 6 -15.99 -4.67 16.66
CA ALA A 6 -14.96 -4.44 15.68
C ALA A 6 -15.54 -4.64 14.26
N THR A 7 -15.08 -3.83 13.32
CA THR A 7 -15.54 -3.94 11.94
C THR A 7 -14.40 -3.71 10.95
N LEU A 8 -14.49 -4.37 9.80
CA LEU A 8 -13.64 -4.15 8.65
C LEU A 8 -14.49 -3.70 7.45
N VAL A 9 -14.11 -2.61 6.81
CA VAL A 9 -14.66 -2.21 5.51
C VAL A 9 -13.61 -2.42 4.43
N ASP A 10 -13.98 -3.11 3.37
CA ASP A 10 -13.18 -3.25 2.16
C ASP A 10 -13.92 -2.63 0.97
N ARG A 11 -13.47 -1.45 0.56
CA ARG A 11 -13.92 -0.71 -0.62
C ARG A 11 -12.83 0.30 -1.00
N ILE A 12 -12.42 0.32 -2.27
CA ILE A 12 -11.50 1.34 -2.77
C ILE A 12 -12.28 2.63 -3.02
N VAL A 13 -11.88 3.69 -2.30
CA VAL A 13 -12.49 5.03 -2.37
C VAL A 13 -11.37 6.04 -2.66
N PRO A 14 -11.13 6.41 -3.93
CA PRO A 14 -10.09 7.39 -4.29
C PRO A 14 -10.34 8.81 -3.78
N GLY A 15 -11.56 9.12 -3.38
CA GLY A 15 -11.94 10.39 -2.78
C GLY A 15 -12.81 11.27 -3.69
N PHE A 16 -12.64 12.59 -3.55
CA PHE A 16 -13.49 13.58 -4.26
C PHE A 16 -13.19 13.58 -5.77
N PRO A 17 -14.21 13.44 -6.63
CA PRO A 17 -14.08 13.34 -8.08
C PRO A 17 -13.90 14.71 -8.73
N ARG A 18 -12.73 15.32 -8.58
CA ARG A 18 -12.45 16.72 -8.99
C ARG A 18 -12.74 17.01 -10.46
N LYS A 19 -12.53 16.03 -11.34
CA LYS A 19 -12.76 16.19 -12.79
C LYS A 19 -14.24 16.06 -13.15
N GLU A 20 -14.95 15.17 -12.51
CA GLU A 20 -16.32 14.75 -12.82
C GLU A 20 -17.38 15.46 -11.95
N ILE A 21 -16.96 16.25 -10.95
CA ILE A 21 -17.88 16.81 -9.93
C ILE A 21 -19.02 17.62 -10.55
N LYS A 22 -18.76 18.42 -11.59
CA LYS A 22 -19.79 19.24 -12.24
C LYS A 22 -20.89 18.38 -12.88
N ASP A 23 -20.49 17.33 -13.58
CA ASP A 23 -21.41 16.40 -14.23
C ASP A 23 -22.21 15.60 -13.21
N ILE A 24 -21.57 15.22 -12.10
CA ILE A 24 -22.22 14.50 -10.99
C ILE A 24 -23.25 15.40 -10.33
N GLN A 25 -22.90 16.65 -9.98
CA GLN A 25 -23.82 17.60 -9.34
C GLN A 25 -25.01 17.95 -10.23
N GLN A 26 -24.80 18.02 -11.53
CA GLN A 26 -25.89 18.18 -12.49
C GLN A 26 -26.86 16.99 -12.47
N LYS A 27 -26.36 15.76 -12.36
CA LYS A 27 -27.18 14.55 -12.31
C LYS A 27 -27.95 14.39 -11.00
N ILE A 28 -27.35 14.75 -9.87
CA ILE A 28 -28.00 14.66 -8.57
C ILE A 28 -28.88 15.90 -8.25
N CYS A 29 -28.82 16.94 -9.09
CA CYS A 29 -29.61 18.18 -9.01
C CYS A 29 -29.37 19.02 -7.75
N TYR A 30 -28.23 18.89 -7.08
CA TYR A 30 -27.79 19.75 -5.98
C TYR A 30 -26.26 19.80 -5.89
N GLU A 31 -25.75 20.82 -5.20
CA GLU A 31 -24.33 20.94 -4.90
C GLU A 31 -23.96 20.13 -3.66
N ASP A 32 -22.99 19.25 -3.78
CA ASP A 32 -22.44 18.44 -2.68
C ASP A 32 -20.91 18.46 -2.73
N ASN A 33 -20.31 19.01 -1.69
CA ASN A 33 -18.86 19.12 -1.54
C ASN A 33 -18.23 17.92 -0.82
N LEU A 34 -19.02 16.93 -0.42
CA LEU A 34 -18.61 15.70 0.26
C LEU A 34 -18.75 14.45 -0.61
N VAL A 35 -19.10 14.63 -1.89
CA VAL A 35 -19.18 13.50 -2.85
C VAL A 35 -17.84 12.78 -2.91
N VAL A 36 -17.88 11.46 -2.82
CA VAL A 36 -16.71 10.60 -3.04
C VAL A 36 -17.00 9.59 -4.15
N GLN A 37 -15.99 9.33 -4.95
CA GLN A 37 -16.02 8.27 -5.94
C GLN A 37 -15.57 6.95 -5.27
N ALA A 38 -16.24 5.85 -5.58
CA ALA A 38 -15.90 4.54 -5.06
C ALA A 38 -16.10 3.45 -6.13
N GLU A 39 -15.40 2.34 -5.98
CA GLU A 39 -15.68 1.14 -6.77
C GLU A 39 -17.05 0.53 -6.44
N ILE A 40 -17.56 -0.33 -7.32
CA ILE A 40 -18.82 -1.06 -7.08
C ILE A 40 -18.67 -2.09 -5.98
N PHE A 41 -17.53 -2.78 -5.92
CA PHE A 41 -17.23 -3.74 -4.87
C PHE A 41 -17.33 -3.11 -3.48
N HIS A 42 -17.94 -3.83 -2.56
CA HIS A 42 -17.96 -3.47 -1.15
C HIS A 42 -18.07 -4.73 -0.31
N LEU A 43 -17.41 -4.72 0.83
CA LEU A 43 -17.55 -5.73 1.87
C LEU A 43 -17.48 -5.04 3.24
N TRP A 44 -18.45 -5.34 4.09
CA TRP A 44 -18.45 -4.91 5.48
C TRP A 44 -18.50 -6.12 6.38
N VAL A 45 -17.42 -6.39 7.10
CA VAL A 45 -17.33 -7.48 8.07
C VAL A 45 -17.55 -6.89 9.45
N ILE A 46 -18.44 -7.48 10.22
CA ILE A 46 -18.79 -7.06 11.58
C ILE A 46 -18.53 -8.26 12.50
N GLU A 47 -17.60 -8.08 13.44
CA GLU A 47 -17.37 -9.06 14.50
C GLU A 47 -18.43 -8.91 15.57
N ALA A 48 -19.46 -9.75 15.52
CA ALA A 48 -20.60 -9.67 16.43
C ALA A 48 -21.30 -11.02 16.58
N PRO A 49 -22.03 -11.23 17.71
CA PRO A 49 -22.95 -12.34 17.85
C PRO A 49 -24.05 -12.31 16.75
N LYS A 50 -24.60 -13.48 16.41
CA LYS A 50 -25.60 -13.60 15.33
C LYS A 50 -26.88 -12.80 15.61
N GLU A 51 -27.20 -12.58 16.88
CA GLU A 51 -28.37 -11.82 17.32
C GLU A 51 -28.31 -10.37 16.85
N ILE A 52 -27.12 -9.81 16.68
CA ILE A 52 -26.90 -8.45 16.17
C ILE A 52 -27.37 -8.32 14.71
N ALA A 53 -27.26 -9.39 13.92
CA ALA A 53 -27.79 -9.39 12.55
C ALA A 53 -29.32 -9.27 12.50
N GLU A 54 -30.04 -9.61 13.58
CA GLU A 54 -31.48 -9.43 13.68
C GLU A 54 -31.84 -7.98 14.04
N GLU A 55 -31.03 -7.33 14.90
CA GLU A 55 -31.21 -5.93 15.26
C GLU A 55 -30.74 -4.96 14.16
N PHE A 56 -29.69 -5.32 13.44
CA PHE A 56 -29.12 -4.55 12.34
C PHE A 56 -29.05 -5.41 11.05
N PRO A 57 -30.17 -5.62 10.34
CA PRO A 57 -30.27 -6.56 9.22
C PRO A 57 -29.68 -5.98 7.92
N ALA A 58 -28.47 -5.45 7.93
CA ALA A 58 -27.80 -4.85 6.77
C ALA A 58 -27.50 -5.87 5.66
N ASP A 59 -27.28 -7.14 6.01
CA ASP A 59 -27.14 -8.26 5.08
C ASP A 59 -28.42 -8.48 4.25
N LYS A 60 -29.61 -8.24 4.84
CA LYS A 60 -30.92 -8.38 4.16
C LYS A 60 -31.26 -7.18 3.27
N ALA A 61 -30.50 -6.08 3.39
CA ALA A 61 -30.70 -4.90 2.54
C ALA A 61 -30.02 -5.02 1.14
N GLY A 62 -29.52 -6.19 0.78
CA GLY A 62 -28.80 -6.42 -0.49
C GLY A 62 -27.37 -5.91 -0.49
N LEU A 63 -26.81 -5.60 0.69
CA LEU A 63 -25.42 -5.21 0.87
C LEU A 63 -24.57 -6.43 1.21
N HIS A 64 -23.29 -6.41 0.80
CA HIS A 64 -22.35 -7.47 1.14
C HIS A 64 -21.82 -7.22 2.57
N VAL A 65 -22.59 -7.62 3.56
CA VAL A 65 -22.30 -7.53 4.99
C VAL A 65 -22.19 -8.93 5.58
N LEU A 66 -21.13 -9.18 6.35
CA LEU A 66 -20.89 -10.43 7.05
C LEU A 66 -20.88 -10.20 8.55
N PHE A 67 -21.63 -10.99 9.31
CA PHE A 67 -21.51 -11.10 10.75
C PHE A 67 -20.69 -12.34 11.10
N VAL A 68 -19.57 -12.15 11.76
CA VAL A 68 -18.56 -13.20 11.97
C VAL A 68 -18.11 -13.26 13.44
N PRO A 69 -17.63 -14.42 13.91
CA PRO A 69 -17.06 -14.53 15.25
C PRO A 69 -15.73 -13.79 15.45
N SER A 70 -14.95 -13.60 14.37
CA SER A 70 -13.75 -12.76 14.34
C SER A 70 -13.58 -12.11 12.97
N GLU A 71 -13.27 -10.82 12.96
CA GLU A 71 -12.93 -10.07 11.74
C GLU A 71 -11.46 -10.21 11.34
N GLU A 72 -10.62 -10.69 12.28
CA GLU A 72 -9.16 -10.74 12.14
C GLU A 72 -8.66 -11.42 10.85
N PRO A 73 -9.17 -12.60 10.41
CA PRO A 73 -8.72 -13.23 9.17
C PRO A 73 -9.03 -12.38 7.92
N TYR A 74 -10.15 -11.66 7.93
CA TYR A 74 -10.53 -10.75 6.86
C TYR A 74 -9.64 -9.51 6.83
N HIS A 75 -9.35 -8.97 8.03
CA HIS A 75 -8.47 -7.83 8.22
C HIS A 75 -7.06 -8.15 7.76
N GLU A 76 -6.46 -9.23 8.26
CA GLU A 76 -5.13 -9.67 7.91
C GLU A 76 -4.99 -9.85 6.39
N ARG A 77 -5.89 -10.62 5.78
CA ARG A 77 -5.89 -10.85 4.34
C ARG A 77 -6.00 -9.54 3.54
N LYS A 78 -6.92 -8.65 3.93
CA LYS A 78 -7.15 -7.37 3.22
C LYS A 78 -5.95 -6.43 3.39
N VAL A 79 -5.41 -6.29 4.59
CA VAL A 79 -4.26 -5.41 4.84
C VAL A 79 -3.04 -5.92 4.08
N THR A 80 -2.78 -7.23 4.09
CA THR A 80 -1.63 -7.83 3.44
C THR A 80 -1.75 -7.83 1.92
N LEU A 81 -2.86 -8.32 1.34
CA LEU A 81 -2.96 -8.54 -0.10
C LEU A 81 -3.58 -7.39 -0.90
N LEU A 82 -4.18 -6.39 -0.25
CA LEU A 82 -4.67 -5.19 -0.91
C LEU A 82 -3.85 -3.96 -0.52
N ASN A 83 -3.73 -3.67 0.78
CA ASN A 83 -3.08 -2.45 1.23
C ASN A 83 -1.56 -2.51 1.15
N GLY A 84 -0.93 -3.67 1.40
CA GLY A 84 0.51 -3.87 1.24
C GLY A 84 0.99 -3.59 -0.18
N PRO A 85 0.51 -4.32 -1.22
CA PRO A 85 0.91 -4.04 -2.61
C PRO A 85 0.69 -2.58 -3.01
N HIS A 86 -0.42 -1.94 -2.61
CA HIS A 86 -0.66 -0.51 -2.85
C HIS A 86 0.45 0.38 -2.27
N THR A 87 0.93 0.06 -1.07
CA THR A 87 1.93 0.87 -0.37
C THR A 87 3.26 0.87 -1.12
N VAL A 88 3.73 -0.30 -1.57
CA VAL A 88 5.03 -0.43 -2.23
C VAL A 88 4.99 -0.15 -3.74
N LEU A 89 3.88 -0.48 -4.42
CA LEU A 89 3.76 -0.20 -5.86
C LEU A 89 3.72 1.31 -6.14
N SER A 90 3.11 2.11 -5.25
CA SER A 90 2.83 3.51 -5.52
C SER A 90 4.10 4.35 -5.73
N PRO A 91 5.13 4.31 -4.84
CA PRO A 91 6.37 5.03 -5.08
C PRO A 91 7.17 4.45 -6.26
N VAL A 92 7.14 3.13 -6.46
CA VAL A 92 7.80 2.48 -7.60
C VAL A 92 7.18 2.95 -8.92
N ALA A 93 5.86 2.94 -9.04
CA ALA A 93 5.14 3.42 -10.21
C ALA A 93 5.37 4.92 -10.44
N PHE A 94 5.21 5.73 -9.40
CA PHE A 94 5.39 7.18 -9.49
C PHE A 94 6.79 7.57 -9.96
N LEU A 95 7.82 7.00 -9.34
CA LEU A 95 9.22 7.27 -9.70
C LEU A 95 9.61 6.70 -11.07
N SER A 96 8.82 5.75 -11.61
CA SER A 96 8.93 5.24 -12.99
C SER A 96 8.11 6.04 -14.01
N GLY A 97 7.49 7.15 -13.62
CA GLY A 97 6.71 8.01 -14.52
C GLY A 97 5.23 7.66 -14.63
N ILE A 98 4.72 6.69 -13.86
CA ILE A 98 3.32 6.24 -13.91
C ILE A 98 2.53 6.85 -12.75
N ASN A 99 1.38 7.46 -13.06
CA ASN A 99 0.61 8.22 -12.08
C ASN A 99 -0.66 7.51 -11.58
N ILE A 100 -1.11 6.45 -12.25
CA ILE A 100 -2.38 5.77 -12.01
C ILE A 100 -2.12 4.29 -11.72
N VAL A 101 -2.76 3.74 -10.70
CA VAL A 101 -2.63 2.33 -10.29
C VAL A 101 -2.94 1.37 -11.43
N ARG A 102 -4.02 1.61 -12.16
CA ARG A 102 -4.40 0.79 -13.34
C ARG A 102 -3.28 0.70 -14.38
N ASP A 103 -2.63 1.82 -14.66
CA ASP A 103 -1.57 1.89 -15.66
C ASP A 103 -0.31 1.19 -15.16
N ALA A 104 -0.02 1.28 -13.86
CA ALA A 104 1.06 0.52 -13.22
C ALA A 104 0.83 -0.99 -13.32
N CYS A 105 -0.40 -1.47 -13.08
CA CYS A 105 -0.73 -2.90 -13.23
C CYS A 105 -0.61 -3.40 -14.68
N LYS A 106 -0.83 -2.53 -15.67
CA LYS A 106 -0.73 -2.87 -17.11
C LYS A 106 0.68 -2.73 -17.67
N ASP A 107 1.56 -2.02 -16.98
CA ASP A 107 2.95 -1.87 -17.41
C ASP A 107 3.68 -3.22 -17.36
N PRO A 108 4.45 -3.59 -18.41
CA PRO A 108 5.07 -4.93 -18.50
C PRO A 108 6.15 -5.17 -17.44
N VAL A 109 6.74 -4.13 -16.85
CA VAL A 109 7.76 -4.23 -15.79
C VAL A 109 7.12 -4.07 -14.42
N ILE A 110 6.40 -2.97 -14.21
CA ILE A 110 5.78 -2.67 -12.91
C ILE A 110 4.69 -3.69 -12.57
N GLY A 111 3.93 -4.17 -13.57
CA GLY A 111 2.94 -5.24 -13.37
C GLY A 111 3.57 -6.55 -12.88
N LYS A 112 4.76 -6.92 -13.36
CA LYS A 112 5.50 -8.08 -12.83
C LYS A 112 6.00 -7.84 -11.40
N TYR A 113 6.46 -6.63 -11.10
CA TYR A 113 6.84 -6.28 -9.73
C TYR A 113 5.66 -6.40 -8.76
N ILE A 114 4.48 -5.89 -9.15
CA ILE A 114 3.26 -6.02 -8.34
C ILE A 114 2.92 -7.50 -8.12
N HIS A 115 2.97 -8.31 -9.19
CA HIS A 115 2.72 -9.75 -9.10
C HIS A 115 3.70 -10.44 -8.14
N LYS A 116 5.01 -10.17 -8.25
CA LYS A 116 6.02 -10.71 -7.35
C LYS A 116 5.70 -10.38 -5.89
N VAL A 117 5.48 -9.10 -5.59
CA VAL A 117 5.17 -8.66 -4.22
C VAL A 117 3.90 -9.34 -3.68
N GLN A 118 2.83 -9.38 -4.46
CA GLN A 118 1.54 -9.83 -3.99
C GLN A 118 1.45 -11.36 -3.89
N PHE A 119 1.89 -12.10 -4.94
CA PHE A 119 1.68 -13.55 -5.05
C PHE A 119 2.87 -14.38 -4.57
N GLU A 120 4.10 -13.87 -4.68
CA GLU A 120 5.29 -14.64 -4.35
C GLU A 120 5.86 -14.28 -2.96
N GLU A 121 5.56 -13.07 -2.46
CA GLU A 121 6.07 -12.60 -1.18
C GLU A 121 4.95 -12.48 -0.13
N LEU A 122 3.99 -11.57 -0.28
CA LEU A 122 2.96 -11.31 0.74
C LEU A 122 2.01 -12.50 0.95
N MET A 123 1.58 -13.17 -0.12
CA MET A 123 0.69 -14.32 -0.01
C MET A 123 1.31 -15.46 0.82
N GLU A 124 2.63 -15.63 0.75
CA GLU A 124 3.37 -16.64 1.51
C GLU A 124 3.46 -16.33 3.02
N THR A 125 3.06 -15.14 3.45
CA THR A 125 3.09 -14.73 4.87
C THR A 125 1.77 -15.00 5.61
N LEU A 126 0.71 -15.36 4.91
CA LEU A 126 -0.62 -15.59 5.48
C LEU A 126 -0.88 -17.07 5.83
N ASN A 127 -1.74 -17.30 6.84
CA ASN A 127 -2.11 -18.64 7.33
C ASN A 127 -3.53 -19.04 6.87
N LEU A 128 -3.90 -18.70 5.64
CA LEU A 128 -5.20 -19.05 5.05
C LEU A 128 -5.02 -20.04 3.89
N PRO A 129 -6.09 -20.75 3.47
CA PRO A 129 -6.03 -21.68 2.34
C PRO A 129 -5.48 -20.98 1.08
N LYS A 130 -4.55 -21.64 0.40
CA LYS A 130 -3.82 -21.05 -0.72
C LYS A 130 -4.73 -20.67 -1.89
N ASP A 131 -5.75 -21.46 -2.16
CA ASP A 131 -6.75 -21.19 -3.19
C ASP A 131 -7.61 -19.97 -2.89
N GLU A 132 -7.97 -19.77 -1.61
CA GLU A 132 -8.67 -18.57 -1.15
C GLU A 132 -7.80 -17.32 -1.29
N LEU A 133 -6.53 -17.39 -0.88
CA LEU A 133 -5.57 -16.30 -1.02
C LEU A 133 -5.33 -15.95 -2.48
N GLN A 134 -5.13 -16.95 -3.34
CA GLN A 134 -4.93 -16.79 -4.78
C GLN A 134 -6.13 -16.09 -5.43
N LYS A 135 -7.35 -16.54 -5.07
CA LYS A 135 -8.58 -15.92 -5.57
C LYS A 135 -8.67 -14.47 -5.13
N PHE A 136 -8.47 -14.20 -3.84
CA PHE A 136 -8.56 -12.84 -3.29
C PHE A 136 -7.52 -11.90 -3.92
N ALA A 137 -6.27 -12.34 -4.07
CA ALA A 137 -5.22 -11.56 -4.71
C ALA A 137 -5.54 -11.25 -6.18
N SER A 138 -6.11 -12.23 -6.91
CA SER A 138 -6.56 -12.01 -8.29
C SER A 138 -7.72 -11.02 -8.38
N ASP A 139 -8.72 -11.15 -7.50
CA ASP A 139 -9.85 -10.21 -7.41
C ASP A 139 -9.35 -8.78 -7.09
N VAL A 140 -8.33 -8.64 -6.24
CA VAL A 140 -7.70 -7.34 -5.93
C VAL A 140 -7.03 -6.73 -7.16
N LEU A 141 -6.29 -7.51 -7.95
CA LEU A 141 -5.69 -7.00 -9.19
C LEU A 141 -6.74 -6.53 -10.20
N GLU A 142 -7.87 -7.24 -10.33
CA GLU A 142 -8.97 -6.78 -11.17
C GLU A 142 -9.53 -5.42 -10.68
N ARG A 143 -9.66 -5.25 -9.37
CA ARG A 143 -10.09 -3.98 -8.76
C ARG A 143 -9.08 -2.85 -9.00
N PHE A 144 -7.77 -3.13 -8.95
CA PHE A 144 -6.70 -2.17 -9.30
C PHE A 144 -6.77 -1.76 -10.77
N MET A 145 -7.18 -2.65 -11.63
CA MET A 145 -7.34 -2.39 -13.08
C MET A 145 -8.70 -1.79 -13.46
N ASN A 146 -9.53 -1.37 -12.48
CA ASN A 146 -10.85 -0.77 -12.73
C ASN A 146 -10.76 0.38 -13.74
N PRO A 147 -11.42 0.28 -14.92
CA PRO A 147 -11.32 1.29 -15.97
C PRO A 147 -12.07 2.59 -15.66
N PHE A 148 -12.97 2.56 -14.68
CA PHE A 148 -13.83 3.69 -14.34
C PHE A 148 -13.25 4.61 -13.26
N VAL A 149 -12.11 4.23 -12.66
CA VAL A 149 -11.50 4.97 -11.56
C VAL A 149 -10.03 5.22 -11.83
N ASP A 150 -9.63 6.49 -11.95
CA ASP A 150 -8.24 6.91 -12.07
C ASP A 150 -7.63 7.08 -10.68
N HIS A 151 -7.32 5.95 -10.02
CA HIS A 151 -6.73 5.96 -8.69
C HIS A 151 -5.28 6.48 -8.75
N GLN A 152 -5.07 7.71 -8.30
CA GLN A 152 -3.76 8.36 -8.33
C GLN A 152 -2.82 7.72 -7.30
N VAL A 153 -1.63 7.29 -7.72
CA VAL A 153 -0.63 6.72 -6.81
C VAL A 153 -0.21 7.71 -5.73
N THR A 154 -0.20 9.01 -6.03
CA THR A 154 0.12 10.07 -5.06
C THR A 154 -0.86 10.15 -3.90
N SER A 155 -2.15 9.80 -4.10
CA SER A 155 -3.12 9.75 -3.01
C SER A 155 -2.85 8.59 -2.04
N ILE A 156 -2.20 7.54 -2.52
CA ILE A 156 -1.79 6.39 -1.70
C ILE A 156 -0.51 6.70 -0.91
N MET A 157 0.38 7.51 -1.47
CA MET A 157 1.71 7.81 -0.92
C MET A 157 1.71 8.79 0.26
N LEU A 158 0.57 9.31 0.67
CA LEU A 158 0.45 10.08 1.92
C LEU A 158 0.81 9.19 3.12
N ASN A 159 1.68 9.67 4.01
CA ASN A 159 2.11 8.95 5.21
C ASN A 159 2.62 7.53 4.89
N SER A 160 3.60 7.42 3.98
CA SER A 160 4.07 6.12 3.49
C SER A 160 4.78 5.29 4.57
N PHE A 161 5.53 5.92 5.46
CA PHE A 161 6.26 5.21 6.52
C PHE A 161 5.33 4.49 7.51
N PRO A 162 4.34 5.13 8.14
CA PRO A 162 3.38 4.44 9.00
C PRO A 162 2.60 3.34 8.26
N LYS A 163 2.32 3.53 6.97
CA LYS A 163 1.66 2.51 6.16
C LYS A 163 2.56 1.29 5.95
N TYR A 164 3.82 1.50 5.58
CA TYR A 164 4.77 0.40 5.43
C TYR A 164 4.96 -0.36 6.76
N GLN A 165 5.11 0.37 7.88
CA GLN A 165 5.23 -0.21 9.21
C GLN A 165 4.07 -1.17 9.54
N THR A 166 2.85 -0.80 9.20
CA THR A 166 1.65 -1.56 9.60
C THR A 166 1.19 -2.59 8.58
N ARG A 167 1.59 -2.46 7.30
CA ARG A 167 1.07 -3.27 6.20
C ARG A 167 2.09 -4.23 5.62
N ASP A 168 3.37 -3.81 5.54
CA ASP A 168 4.41 -4.52 4.79
C ASP A 168 5.51 -5.07 5.70
N LEU A 169 5.92 -4.32 6.73
CA LEU A 169 6.98 -4.75 7.66
C LEU A 169 6.65 -6.07 8.39
N PRO A 170 5.40 -6.32 8.84
CA PRO A 170 5.05 -7.64 9.39
C PRO A 170 5.27 -8.76 8.37
N GLY A 171 4.92 -8.52 7.09
CA GLY A 171 5.18 -9.44 5.99
C GLY A 171 6.67 -9.70 5.77
N VAL A 172 7.51 -8.65 5.79
CA VAL A 172 8.97 -8.81 5.68
C VAL A 172 9.52 -9.74 6.75
N LYS A 173 9.11 -9.54 7.99
CA LYS A 173 9.55 -10.36 9.13
C LYS A 173 9.08 -11.81 9.02
N THR A 174 7.79 -12.01 8.73
CA THR A 174 7.21 -13.34 8.59
C THR A 174 7.82 -14.10 7.40
N TYR A 175 8.09 -13.41 6.29
CA TYR A 175 8.73 -14.01 5.13
C TYR A 175 10.17 -14.46 5.47
N LEU A 176 10.94 -13.60 6.13
CA LEU A 176 12.29 -13.92 6.59
C LEU A 176 12.29 -15.13 7.53
N GLU A 177 11.36 -15.17 8.49
CA GLU A 177 11.22 -16.30 9.41
C GLU A 177 10.89 -17.61 8.68
N ARG A 178 9.98 -17.57 7.69
CA ARG A 178 9.51 -18.76 6.97
C ARG A 178 10.48 -19.27 5.90
N LYS A 179 11.15 -18.34 5.20
CA LYS A 179 11.97 -18.65 4.01
C LYS A 179 13.47 -18.59 4.28
N GLY A 180 13.90 -17.95 5.39
CA GLY A 180 15.32 -17.73 5.69
C GLY A 180 16.00 -16.67 4.83
N GLU A 181 15.24 -15.92 4.02
CA GLU A 181 15.71 -14.85 3.14
C GLU A 181 14.73 -13.67 3.17
N LEU A 182 15.21 -12.49 2.80
CA LEU A 182 14.37 -11.28 2.73
C LEU A 182 13.54 -11.24 1.44
N PRO A 183 12.27 -10.79 1.52
CA PRO A 183 11.42 -10.57 0.34
C PRO A 183 11.94 -9.37 -0.46
N GLN A 184 12.60 -9.64 -1.59
CA GLN A 184 13.30 -8.63 -2.39
C GLN A 184 12.37 -7.50 -2.86
N GLY A 185 11.15 -7.83 -3.28
CA GLY A 185 10.19 -6.85 -3.78
C GLY A 185 9.68 -5.91 -2.68
N LEU A 186 9.38 -6.44 -1.49
CA LEU A 186 8.95 -5.63 -0.34
C LEU A 186 10.07 -4.72 0.15
N VAL A 187 11.31 -5.22 0.24
CA VAL A 187 12.47 -4.41 0.65
C VAL A 187 12.79 -3.34 -0.40
N PHE A 188 12.70 -3.68 -1.69
CA PHE A 188 12.82 -2.71 -2.77
C PHE A 188 11.74 -1.61 -2.67
N GLY A 189 10.50 -1.98 -2.30
CA GLY A 189 9.43 -1.03 -2.03
C GLY A 189 9.78 -0.03 -0.93
N LEU A 190 10.45 -0.49 0.14
CA LEU A 190 10.96 0.40 1.19
C LEU A 190 12.03 1.36 0.64
N ALA A 191 12.98 0.86 -0.15
CA ALA A 191 13.97 1.71 -0.81
C ALA A 191 13.32 2.74 -1.74
N ALA A 192 12.26 2.38 -2.45
CA ALA A 192 11.48 3.30 -3.27
C ALA A 192 10.76 4.38 -2.44
N ILE A 193 10.18 4.02 -1.29
CA ILE A 193 9.61 4.99 -0.33
C ILE A 193 10.71 5.96 0.12
N ILE A 194 11.83 5.46 0.60
CA ILE A 194 12.95 6.31 1.06
C ILE A 194 13.42 7.24 -0.06
N THR A 195 13.51 6.75 -1.30
CA THR A 195 13.88 7.56 -2.47
C THR A 195 12.84 8.64 -2.77
N TYR A 196 11.55 8.34 -2.67
CA TYR A 196 10.47 9.32 -2.88
C TYR A 196 10.61 10.50 -1.91
N TYR A 197 10.97 10.26 -0.65
CA TYR A 197 11.17 11.32 0.35
C TYR A 197 12.44 12.15 0.17
N LYS A 198 13.28 11.82 -0.82
CA LYS A 198 14.38 12.70 -1.26
C LYS A 198 13.83 14.00 -1.88
N GLY A 199 12.63 13.93 -2.45
CA GLY A 199 12.04 15.04 -3.17
C GLY A 199 12.73 15.31 -4.52
N GLY A 200 12.61 16.54 -5.01
CA GLY A 200 13.19 16.93 -6.29
C GLY A 200 12.20 16.77 -7.45
N LYS A 201 12.71 16.31 -8.61
CA LYS A 201 11.90 16.14 -9.82
C LYS A 201 12.18 14.80 -10.49
N ARG A 202 11.15 14.24 -11.11
CA ARG A 202 11.29 13.13 -12.06
C ARG A 202 11.91 13.61 -13.37
N GLU A 203 12.29 12.67 -14.22
CA GLU A 203 12.84 12.95 -15.56
C GLU A 203 11.90 13.78 -16.45
N ASP A 204 10.58 13.58 -16.32
CA ASP A 204 9.55 14.31 -17.04
C ASP A 204 9.30 15.74 -16.48
N GLY A 205 10.04 16.15 -15.46
CA GLY A 205 9.92 17.45 -14.79
C GLY A 205 8.85 17.51 -13.70
N THR A 206 8.09 16.44 -13.48
CA THR A 206 7.08 16.37 -12.40
C THR A 206 7.76 16.51 -11.03
N GLU A 207 7.26 17.40 -10.20
CA GLU A 207 7.77 17.57 -8.83
C GLU A 207 7.44 16.39 -7.94
N ILE A 208 8.42 15.96 -7.15
CA ILE A 208 8.28 14.94 -6.12
C ILE A 208 8.03 15.67 -4.80
N VAL A 209 6.79 15.61 -4.31
CA VAL A 209 6.36 16.33 -3.10
C VAL A 209 5.85 15.33 -2.07
N PRO A 210 6.74 14.80 -1.21
CA PRO A 210 6.34 13.92 -0.11
C PRO A 210 5.45 14.66 0.89
N ASN A 211 4.56 13.92 1.53
CA ASN A 211 3.69 14.46 2.57
C ASN A 211 3.55 13.43 3.70
N ASP A 212 4.10 13.78 4.85
CA ASP A 212 4.10 12.99 6.07
C ASP A 212 4.17 13.93 7.29
N SER A 213 4.31 13.39 8.50
CA SER A 213 4.55 14.19 9.69
C SER A 213 5.83 15.03 9.53
N GLN A 214 5.86 16.21 10.16
CA GLN A 214 7.02 17.10 10.08
C GLN A 214 8.30 16.41 10.57
N GLU A 215 8.18 15.56 11.59
CA GLU A 215 9.29 14.79 12.13
C GLU A 215 9.94 13.87 11.09
N ILE A 216 9.12 13.12 10.33
CA ILE A 216 9.58 12.24 9.26
C ILE A 216 10.20 13.07 8.13
N MET A 217 9.54 14.17 7.75
CA MET A 217 10.05 15.06 6.69
C MET A 217 11.40 15.64 7.03
N ASP A 218 11.60 16.11 8.27
CA ASP A 218 12.88 16.69 8.73
C ASP A 218 13.97 15.61 8.83
N LEU A 219 13.64 14.43 9.32
CA LEU A 219 14.57 13.29 9.38
C LEU A 219 15.10 12.96 7.97
N LEU A 220 14.22 12.72 7.01
CA LEU A 220 14.60 12.33 5.65
C LEU A 220 15.37 13.43 4.93
N LYS A 221 14.96 14.69 5.10
CA LYS A 221 15.68 15.86 4.57
C LYS A 221 17.11 15.91 5.08
N ASN A 222 17.33 15.74 6.40
CA ASN A 222 18.65 15.77 7.01
C ASN A 222 19.52 14.59 6.55
N LEU A 223 18.95 13.40 6.47
CA LEU A 223 19.67 12.21 6.02
C LEU A 223 20.08 12.33 4.54
N TRP A 224 19.19 12.75 3.65
CA TRP A 224 19.51 12.96 2.24
C TRP A 224 20.50 14.09 1.99
N ALA A 225 20.53 15.12 2.86
CA ALA A 225 21.52 16.19 2.79
C ALA A 225 22.97 15.70 3.00
N THR A 226 23.17 14.52 3.57
CA THR A 226 24.51 13.91 3.73
C THR A 226 25.13 13.46 2.39
N GLY A 227 24.30 13.20 1.38
CA GLY A 227 24.73 12.65 0.08
C GLY A 227 25.25 11.20 0.15
N ASP A 228 25.03 10.50 1.27
CA ASP A 228 25.56 9.16 1.55
C ASP A 228 24.41 8.17 1.80
N THR A 229 24.20 7.25 0.88
CA THR A 229 23.13 6.23 0.95
C THR A 229 23.25 5.31 2.16
N GLN A 230 24.49 5.05 2.65
CA GLN A 230 24.68 4.28 3.88
C GLN A 230 24.11 5.03 5.09
N LYS A 231 24.41 6.33 5.21
CA LYS A 231 23.86 7.15 6.30
C LYS A 231 22.34 7.29 6.21
N VAL A 232 21.80 7.39 5.01
CA VAL A 232 20.35 7.38 4.79
C VAL A 232 19.75 6.07 5.27
N THR A 233 20.31 4.94 4.87
CA THR A 233 19.85 3.60 5.27
C THR A 233 19.92 3.43 6.79
N ASP A 234 21.09 3.66 7.39
CA ASP A 234 21.31 3.53 8.83
C ASP A 234 20.34 4.40 9.63
N GLY A 235 20.21 5.65 9.23
CA GLY A 235 19.37 6.63 9.92
C GLY A 235 17.88 6.33 9.80
N VAL A 236 17.41 5.90 8.63
CA VAL A 236 16.00 5.51 8.45
C VAL A 236 15.69 4.24 9.22
N LEU A 237 16.51 3.19 9.12
CA LEU A 237 16.25 1.92 9.78
C LEU A 237 16.37 1.98 11.30
N SER A 238 17.22 2.85 11.84
CA SER A 238 17.35 3.07 13.31
C SER A 238 16.24 3.97 13.89
N ALA A 239 15.37 4.55 13.08
CA ALA A 239 14.35 5.50 13.52
C ALA A 239 13.22 4.81 14.31
N THR A 240 13.46 4.51 15.58
CA THR A 240 12.51 3.79 16.45
C THR A 240 11.17 4.52 16.62
N GLN A 241 11.13 5.84 16.48
CA GLN A 241 9.89 6.63 16.49
C GLN A 241 8.98 6.32 15.27
N ILE A 242 9.56 5.82 14.16
CA ILE A 242 8.81 5.37 12.98
C ILE A 242 8.42 3.90 13.13
N TRP A 243 9.39 3.05 13.51
CA TRP A 243 9.25 1.61 13.42
C TRP A 243 8.82 0.94 14.73
N GLY A 244 8.98 1.61 15.88
CA GLY A 244 8.82 1.01 17.20
C GLY A 244 10.04 0.19 17.65
N GLU A 245 10.99 -0.06 16.76
CA GLU A 245 12.21 -0.85 16.97
C GLU A 245 13.33 -0.41 16.03
N ASP A 246 14.57 -0.85 16.27
CA ASP A 246 15.69 -0.62 15.35
C ASP A 246 15.73 -1.74 14.31
N LEU A 247 15.35 -1.40 13.06
CA LEU A 247 15.31 -2.36 11.93
C LEU A 247 16.71 -2.78 11.45
N ASN A 248 17.79 -2.10 11.87
CA ASN A 248 19.16 -2.57 11.61
C ASN A 248 19.44 -3.93 12.26
N ASN A 249 18.66 -4.32 13.27
CA ASN A 249 18.76 -5.64 13.91
C ASN A 249 18.16 -6.79 13.06
N ILE A 250 17.43 -6.49 11.98
CA ILE A 250 16.93 -7.52 11.07
C ILE A 250 18.07 -7.95 10.13
N ALA A 251 18.41 -9.23 10.20
CA ALA A 251 19.54 -9.78 9.46
C ALA A 251 19.45 -9.50 7.95
N GLY A 252 20.47 -8.85 7.39
CA GLY A 252 20.57 -8.52 5.98
C GLY A 252 19.75 -7.34 5.48
N LEU A 253 18.80 -6.82 6.27
CA LEU A 253 17.88 -5.77 5.81
C LEU A 253 18.63 -4.48 5.45
N ASN A 254 19.54 -4.02 6.30
CA ASN A 254 20.34 -2.82 6.04
C ASN A 254 21.12 -2.94 4.71
N ALA A 255 21.83 -4.04 4.53
CA ALA A 255 22.62 -4.26 3.31
C ALA A 255 21.74 -4.31 2.05
N LEU A 256 20.55 -4.90 2.12
CA LEU A 256 19.63 -5.00 1.00
C LEU A 256 19.00 -3.64 0.67
N VAL A 257 18.51 -2.88 1.67
CA VAL A 257 17.97 -1.53 1.46
C VAL A 257 19.02 -0.61 0.85
N LYS A 258 20.24 -0.62 1.39
CA LYS A 258 21.34 0.17 0.81
C LYS A 258 21.63 -0.19 -0.64
N LYS A 259 21.75 -1.49 -0.94
CA LYS A 259 21.96 -1.99 -2.32
C LYS A 259 20.86 -1.47 -3.25
N ASP A 260 19.61 -1.53 -2.82
CA ASP A 260 18.47 -1.10 -3.63
C ASP A 260 18.43 0.44 -3.79
N LEU A 261 18.80 1.20 -2.76
CA LEU A 261 18.98 2.66 -2.87
C LEU A 261 20.09 3.03 -3.87
N ASP A 262 21.24 2.38 -3.78
CA ASP A 262 22.34 2.60 -4.73
C ASP A 262 21.91 2.28 -6.16
N LEU A 263 21.23 1.16 -6.35
CA LEU A 263 20.72 0.72 -7.65
C LEU A 263 19.75 1.74 -8.25
N ILE A 264 18.82 2.26 -7.45
CA ILE A 264 17.86 3.30 -7.87
C ILE A 264 18.58 4.60 -8.21
N GLN A 265 19.57 5.02 -7.40
CA GLN A 265 20.31 6.26 -7.67
C GLN A 265 21.20 6.13 -8.94
N GLU A 266 21.74 4.95 -9.21
CA GLU A 266 22.62 4.73 -10.37
C GLU A 266 21.84 4.57 -11.70
N LYS A 267 20.76 3.78 -11.68
CA LYS A 267 20.06 3.35 -12.90
C LYS A 267 18.70 4.01 -13.15
N GLY A 268 18.18 4.72 -12.14
CA GLY A 268 16.79 5.15 -12.13
C GLY A 268 15.83 4.02 -11.75
N MET A 269 14.58 4.38 -11.39
CA MET A 269 13.62 3.46 -10.80
C MET A 269 13.26 2.29 -11.73
N LEU A 270 12.91 2.57 -12.98
CA LEU A 270 12.44 1.52 -13.92
C LEU A 270 13.49 0.45 -14.20
N GLU A 271 14.75 0.87 -14.43
CA GLU A 271 15.85 -0.06 -14.68
C GLU A 271 16.25 -0.82 -13.40
N ALA A 272 16.13 -0.18 -12.24
CA ALA A 272 16.33 -0.84 -10.96
C ALA A 272 15.29 -1.96 -10.73
N VAL A 273 14.01 -1.72 -11.01
CA VAL A 273 12.96 -2.76 -10.96
C VAL A 273 13.29 -3.94 -11.86
N LYS A 274 13.72 -3.70 -13.11
CA LYS A 274 14.11 -4.78 -14.03
C LYS A 274 15.25 -5.65 -13.49
N THR A 275 16.13 -5.06 -12.67
CA THR A 275 17.29 -5.78 -12.11
C THR A 275 16.88 -6.74 -10.97
N ILE A 276 15.78 -6.48 -10.29
CA ILE A 276 15.30 -7.29 -9.14
C ILE A 276 14.23 -8.33 -9.54
N LEU A 277 13.74 -8.28 -10.78
CA LEU A 277 12.78 -9.24 -11.35
C LEU A 277 13.47 -10.43 -11.96
#